data_b44f1a2476eda612d99d9b251f0dba22
#
_entry.id   b44f1a2476eda612d99d9b251f0dba22
#
_cell.length_a   1.000
_cell.length_b   1.000
_cell.length_c   1.000
_cell.angle_alpha   90.00
_cell.angle_beta   90.00
_cell.angle_gamma   90.00
#
_symmetry.space_group_name_H-M   'P 1'
#
loop_
_entity.id
_entity.type
_entity.pdbx_description
1 polymer ?
#
loop_
_entity_poly.entity_id
_entity_poly.type
_entity_poly.pdbx_seq_one_letter_code
_entity_poly.pdbx_strand_id
1 'polypeptide(L)' 'MRAKRKMIRLRIQEIAESKGITRTMLSRRAEVNYDTLNKLWHNTHSSVNLAHLVRIARVLNVPVESLYEEIPDNAQ' A
#
# COMPACT_ATOMS: atom_id res chain seq x y z
N MET A 1 16.19 -26.19 -4.42
CA MET A 1 15.17 -25.57 -4.68
C MET A 1 15.18 -24.22 -4.25
N ARG A 2 14.64 -23.34 -4.87
CA ARG A 2 14.65 -22.09 -4.42
C ARG A 2 13.41 -21.72 -3.87
N ALA A 3 13.43 -20.88 -2.96
CA ALA A 3 12.25 -20.45 -2.30
C ALA A 3 11.42 -19.65 -3.23
N LYS A 4 10.12 -19.76 -3.08
CA LYS A 4 9.31 -18.96 -3.79
C LYS A 4 9.24 -17.65 -3.23
N ARG A 5 9.26 -16.60 -3.96
CA ARG A 5 9.10 -15.33 -3.46
C ARG A 5 7.74 -14.89 -3.70
N LYS A 6 7.16 -14.13 -2.81
CA LYS A 6 5.87 -13.53 -2.99
C LYS A 6 6.05 -12.07 -3.12
N MET A 7 5.39 -11.48 -4.07
CA MET A 7 5.42 -10.06 -4.23
C MET A 7 4.15 -9.50 -3.66
N ILE A 8 4.23 -8.32 -3.10
CA ILE A 8 3.07 -7.66 -2.54
C ILE A 8 2.75 -6.47 -3.41
N ARG A 9 1.53 -6.42 -3.88
CA ARG A 9 1.07 -5.31 -4.66
C ARG A 9 0.09 -4.54 -3.79
N LEU A 10 0.28 -3.25 -3.69
CA LEU A 10 -0.59 -2.43 -2.87
C LEU A 10 -1.71 -1.85 -3.71
N ARG A 11 -2.87 -1.74 -3.09
CA ARG A 11 -4.07 -1.23 -3.74
C ARG A 11 -4.47 0.12 -3.18
N ILE A 12 -3.54 0.84 -2.62
CA ILE A 12 -3.83 2.10 -1.96
C ILE A 12 -4.41 3.11 -2.92
N GLN A 13 -3.83 3.21 -4.11
CA GLN A 13 -4.29 4.18 -5.10
C GLN A 13 -5.75 3.95 -5.48
N GLU A 14 -6.09 2.74 -5.84
CA GLU A 14 -7.44 2.48 -6.30
C GLU A 14 -8.47 2.68 -5.19
N ILE A 15 -8.13 2.33 -3.97
CA ILE A 15 -9.05 2.50 -2.86
C ILE A 15 -9.20 3.98 -2.53
N ALA A 16 -8.09 4.71 -2.47
CA ALA A 16 -8.15 6.13 -2.17
C ALA A 16 -8.92 6.88 -3.25
N GLU A 17 -8.67 6.57 -4.50
CA GLU A 17 -9.36 7.24 -5.58
C GLU A 17 -10.85 6.95 -5.57
N SER A 18 -11.23 5.75 -5.20
CA SER A 18 -12.64 5.42 -5.12
C SER A 18 -13.34 6.19 -4.01
N LYS A 19 -12.57 6.71 -3.04
CA LYS A 19 -13.14 7.47 -1.95
C LYS A 19 -12.88 8.97 -2.09
N GLY A 20 -12.29 9.39 -3.20
CA GLY A 20 -12.01 10.80 -3.43
C GLY A 20 -10.90 11.37 -2.56
N ILE A 21 -9.99 10.52 -2.12
CA ILE A 21 -8.89 10.94 -1.26
C ILE A 21 -7.63 11.04 -2.08
N THR A 22 -7.01 12.22 -2.09
CA THR A 22 -5.78 12.43 -2.85
C THR A 22 -4.57 11.97 -2.07
N ARG A 23 -3.44 11.85 -2.75
CA ARG A 23 -2.20 11.48 -2.07
C ARG A 23 -1.84 12.46 -0.97
N THR A 24 -1.98 13.74 -1.24
CA THR A 24 -1.65 14.77 -0.26
C THR A 24 -2.52 14.63 0.98
N MET A 25 -3.81 14.42 0.79
CA MET A 25 -4.71 14.25 1.90
C MET A 25 -4.35 13.00 2.68
N LEU A 26 -4.05 11.92 1.98
CA LEU A 26 -3.73 10.67 2.64
C LEU A 26 -2.43 10.79 3.44
N SER A 27 -1.43 11.42 2.86
CA SER A 27 -0.16 11.62 3.54
C SER A 27 -0.35 12.39 4.83
N ARG A 28 -1.14 13.44 4.80
CA ARG A 28 -1.35 14.23 5.99
C ARG A 28 -2.17 13.49 7.04
N ARG A 29 -3.24 12.87 6.63
CA ARG A 29 -4.12 12.22 7.59
C ARG A 29 -3.51 10.98 8.20
N ALA A 30 -2.75 10.24 7.42
CA ALA A 30 -2.10 9.04 7.91
C ALA A 30 -0.77 9.34 8.57
N GLU A 31 -0.31 10.58 8.46
CA GLU A 31 0.98 10.97 9.01
C GLU A 31 2.10 10.11 8.44
N VAL A 32 2.07 9.90 7.15
CA VAL A 32 3.09 9.17 6.44
C VAL A 32 3.79 10.16 5.52
N ASN A 33 5.11 10.14 5.53
CA ASN A 33 5.87 11.03 4.69
C ASN A 33 5.42 10.91 3.24
N TYR A 34 5.29 12.03 2.55
CA TYR A 34 4.77 12.03 1.20
C TYR A 34 5.61 11.18 0.24
N ASP A 35 6.93 11.23 0.37
CA ASP A 35 7.78 10.42 -0.50
C ASP A 35 7.55 8.94 -0.26
N THR A 36 7.39 8.55 0.99
CA THR A 36 7.12 7.17 1.33
C THR A 36 5.76 6.75 0.78
N LEU A 37 4.76 7.61 0.97
CA LEU A 37 3.44 7.31 0.46
C LEU A 37 3.44 7.22 -1.06
N ASN A 38 4.20 8.09 -1.71
CA ASN A 38 4.25 8.10 -3.15
C ASN A 38 4.81 6.77 -3.69
N LYS A 39 5.80 6.21 -3.02
CA LYS A 39 6.32 4.91 -3.42
C LYS A 39 5.29 3.81 -3.22
N LEU A 40 4.54 3.87 -2.12
CA LEU A 40 3.50 2.89 -1.88
C LEU A 40 2.36 3.05 -2.90
N TRP A 41 2.06 4.28 -3.24
CA TRP A 41 0.99 4.58 -4.19
C TRP A 41 1.28 4.00 -5.56
N HIS A 42 2.53 4.11 -5.99
CA HIS A 42 2.91 3.63 -7.31
C HIS A 42 3.52 2.24 -7.31
N ASN A 43 3.56 1.60 -6.18
CA ASN A 43 4.14 0.26 -6.06
C ASN A 43 5.61 0.21 -6.46
N THR A 44 6.35 1.27 -6.14
CA THR A 44 7.78 1.30 -6.41
C THR A 44 8.59 1.11 -5.13
N HIS A 45 7.93 0.66 -4.06
CA HIS A 45 8.59 0.43 -2.80
C HIS A 45 9.44 -0.82 -2.84
N SER A 46 10.49 -0.86 -2.06
CA SER A 46 11.30 -2.07 -1.92
C SER A 46 10.89 -2.83 -0.67
N SER A 47 10.29 -2.17 0.29
CA SER A 47 9.80 -2.83 1.49
C SER A 47 8.63 -2.02 2.01
N VAL A 48 7.83 -2.63 2.85
CA VAL A 48 6.64 -1.99 3.36
C VAL A 48 6.66 -2.02 4.87
N ASN A 49 6.38 -0.87 5.47
CA ASN A 49 6.29 -0.78 6.91
C ASN A 49 4.85 -1.00 7.31
N LEU A 50 4.59 -2.03 8.08
CA LEU A 50 3.23 -2.37 8.46
C LEU A 50 2.54 -1.23 9.20
N ALA A 51 3.28 -0.50 10.02
CA ALA A 51 2.67 0.62 10.75
C ALA A 51 2.13 1.66 9.79
N HIS A 52 2.81 1.89 8.68
CA HIS A 52 2.31 2.83 7.68
C HIS A 52 1.01 2.30 7.08
N LEU A 53 0.95 1.01 6.79
CA LEU A 53 -0.25 0.44 6.21
C LEU A 53 -1.43 0.53 7.16
N VAL A 54 -1.19 0.31 8.44
CA VAL A 54 -2.25 0.41 9.44
C VAL A 54 -2.82 1.82 9.48
N ARG A 55 -1.94 2.82 9.46
CA ARG A 55 -2.41 4.20 9.48
C ARG A 55 -3.20 4.56 8.24
N ILE A 56 -2.71 4.10 7.10
CA ILE A 56 -3.39 4.37 5.84
C ILE A 56 -4.76 3.68 5.83
N ALA A 57 -4.81 2.45 6.32
CA ALA A 57 -6.07 1.72 6.37
C ALA A 57 -7.09 2.44 7.22
N ARG A 58 -6.65 3.03 8.33
CA ARG A 58 -7.57 3.76 9.19
C ARG A 58 -8.14 4.97 8.48
N VAL A 59 -7.30 5.71 7.77
CA VAL A 59 -7.77 6.88 7.05
C VAL A 59 -8.74 6.47 5.97
N LEU A 60 -8.48 5.36 5.30
CA LEU A 60 -9.35 4.90 4.23
C LEU A 60 -10.55 4.11 4.76
N ASN A 61 -10.54 3.83 6.06
CA ASN A 61 -11.64 3.13 6.71
C ASN A 61 -11.86 1.74 6.10
N VAL A 62 -10.78 1.02 5.91
CA VAL A 62 -10.83 -0.35 5.39
C VAL A 62 -9.90 -1.21 6.23
N PRO A 63 -10.07 -2.52 6.22
CA PRO A 63 -9.12 -3.39 6.91
C PRO A 63 -7.77 -3.31 6.21
N VAL A 64 -6.71 -3.49 6.98
CA VAL A 64 -5.38 -3.39 6.39
C VAL A 64 -5.18 -4.45 5.32
N GLU A 65 -5.84 -5.57 5.43
CA GLU A 65 -5.73 -6.63 4.43
C GLU A 65 -6.28 -6.21 3.09
N SER A 66 -7.13 -5.19 3.05
CA SER A 66 -7.66 -4.71 1.79
C SER A 66 -6.66 -3.86 1.02
N LEU A 67 -5.58 -3.45 1.67
CA LEU A 67 -4.62 -2.57 1.02
C LEU A 67 -3.60 -3.32 0.19
N TYR A 68 -3.49 -4.62 0.33
CA TYR A 68 -2.46 -5.34 -0.40
C TYR A 68 -2.97 -6.69 -0.87
N GLU A 69 -2.28 -7.22 -1.85
CA GLU A 69 -2.56 -8.56 -2.30
C GLU A 69 -1.23 -9.22 -2.55
N GLU A 70 -1.19 -10.52 -2.38
CA GLU A 70 0.01 -11.28 -2.63
C GLU A 70 -0.03 -11.79 -4.04
N ILE A 71 1.03 -11.56 -4.77
CA ILE A 71 1.12 -12.03 -6.13
C ILE A 71 2.22 -13.08 -6.14
N PRO A 72 1.91 -14.31 -6.45
CA PRO A 72 2.93 -15.34 -6.44
C PRO A 72 3.97 -15.05 -7.50
N ASP A 73 5.20 -15.34 -7.13
CA ASP A 73 6.26 -15.15 -8.04
C ASP A 73 6.29 -16.41 -8.83
N ASN A 74 5.47 -16.63 -9.84
CA ASN A 74 5.34 -17.77 -10.37
C ASN A 74 5.81 -17.85 -11.61
N ALA A 75 6.64 -17.91 -11.80
CA ALA A 75 7.08 -17.99 -12.87
C ALA A 75 6.62 -18.96 -13.63
N GLN A 76 6.23 -19.44 -13.69
CA GLN A 76 5.92 -20.28 -14.43
C GLN A 76 6.00 -20.45 -15.11
#